data_a829dc97a0e5dffe0e841e637bd4eb2d
#
_entry.id   a829dc97a0e5dffe0e841e637bd4eb2d
#
_cell.length_a   1.000
_cell.length_b   1.000
_cell.length_c   1.000
_cell.angle_alpha   90.00
_cell.angle_beta   90.00
_cell.angle_gamma   90.00
#
_symmetry.space_group_name_H-M   'P 1'
#
loop_
_entity.id
_entity.type
_entity.pdbx_description
1 polymer ?
#
loop_
_entity_poly.entity_id
_entity_poly.type
_entity_poly.pdbx_seq_one_letter_code
_entity_poly.pdbx_strand_id
1 'polypeptide(L)'
;MYNTKIPNVLMNVERVFQDIGKTTFEGWIYSTENKTIDSLIIEDKSIDTVWKDRPDVVEYFKGSIPSNKVGFTITLQNNLLSKNLCIKFDNSNTVFDLTSLLKEIVSKSGFNGDDKDLIVVDNFYAKPDMVREYAMNELEFTSSDYHKGQRSNSRFILDGTKEKLETILGKRITNWNNGGYANGVFQFCTADQPIVYHVDSQMYAAMVYLTPDAPPQTGTAMYRSKVTGISSFPGQESRMGNEYVDTFRGNNKEMNFYDGTQFEKIDDIGNVYNRLVIFNSSQLHAATEYFGDAIDNARFF
;
A
#
# COMPACT_ATOMS: atom_id res chain seq x y z
N MET A 1 -17.15 -11.16 0.48
CA MET A 1 -17.94 -11.87 -0.57
C MET A 1 -18.72 -10.81 -1.34
N TYR A 2 -18.39 -10.58 -2.60
CA TYR A 2 -18.97 -9.51 -3.43
C TYR A 2 -19.98 -10.14 -4.38
N ASN A 3 -21.25 -10.01 -4.05
CA ASN A 3 -22.33 -10.53 -4.90
C ASN A 3 -22.88 -9.40 -5.77
N THR A 4 -22.72 -9.54 -7.07
CA THR A 4 -23.33 -8.62 -8.03
C THR A 4 -24.44 -9.34 -8.79
N LYS A 5 -25.60 -8.73 -8.82
CA LYS A 5 -26.69 -9.14 -9.69
C LYS A 5 -26.63 -8.33 -10.98
N ILE A 6 -26.03 -8.92 -12.00
CA ILE A 6 -26.25 -8.47 -13.37
C ILE A 6 -27.49 -9.24 -13.85
N PRO A 7 -28.42 -8.66 -14.63
CA PRO A 7 -29.52 -9.40 -15.17
C PRO A 7 -29.03 -10.68 -15.85
N ASN A 8 -29.56 -11.82 -15.43
CA ASN A 8 -29.26 -13.16 -15.98
C ASN A 8 -27.85 -13.71 -15.74
N VAL A 9 -27.03 -13.04 -14.89
CA VAL A 9 -25.72 -13.53 -14.47
C VAL A 9 -25.54 -13.34 -12.98
N LEU A 10 -25.02 -14.35 -12.31
CA LEU A 10 -24.50 -14.24 -10.94
C LEU A 10 -22.99 -14.42 -10.98
N MET A 11 -22.30 -13.50 -10.38
CA MET A 11 -20.83 -13.52 -10.24
C MET A 11 -20.44 -13.17 -8.83
N ASN A 12 -19.44 -13.86 -8.32
CA ASN A 12 -18.79 -13.53 -7.07
C ASN A 12 -17.28 -13.59 -7.26
N VAL A 13 -16.59 -12.51 -6.92
CA VAL A 13 -15.13 -12.49 -6.83
C VAL A 13 -14.75 -12.76 -5.37
N GLU A 14 -14.01 -13.82 -5.16
CA GLU A 14 -13.61 -14.29 -3.82
C GLU A 14 -12.25 -13.79 -3.42
N ARG A 15 -11.34 -13.66 -4.39
CA ARG A 15 -9.96 -13.24 -4.17
C ARG A 15 -9.49 -12.30 -5.25
N VAL A 16 -8.66 -11.34 -4.87
CA VAL A 16 -7.96 -10.46 -5.79
C VAL A 16 -6.50 -10.41 -5.36
N PHE A 17 -5.61 -10.69 -6.30
CA PHE A 17 -4.18 -10.61 -6.11
C PHE A 17 -3.62 -9.53 -7.00
N GLN A 18 -2.76 -8.68 -6.46
CA GLN A 18 -2.06 -7.68 -7.26
C GLN A 18 -0.58 -7.99 -7.28
N ASP A 19 -0.02 -7.94 -8.50
CA ASP A 19 1.38 -8.03 -8.76
C ASP A 19 1.81 -6.81 -9.61
N ILE A 20 3.09 -6.63 -9.81
CA ILE A 20 3.62 -5.51 -10.59
C ILE A 20 2.99 -5.51 -11.99
N GLY A 21 2.16 -4.51 -12.26
CA GLY A 21 1.52 -4.30 -13.55
C GLY A 21 0.33 -5.22 -13.86
N LYS A 22 -0.05 -6.14 -12.97
CA LYS A 22 -1.12 -7.12 -13.19
C LYS A 22 -2.03 -7.26 -11.99
N THR A 23 -3.30 -7.55 -12.26
CA THR A 23 -4.29 -7.91 -11.24
C THR A 23 -4.96 -9.22 -11.62
N THR A 24 -4.97 -10.18 -10.69
CA THR A 24 -5.60 -11.49 -10.85
C THR A 24 -6.87 -11.55 -10.02
N PHE A 25 -7.95 -11.98 -10.63
CA PHE A 25 -9.25 -12.18 -10.00
C PHE A 25 -9.57 -13.66 -9.98
N GLU A 26 -10.02 -14.17 -8.84
CA GLU A 26 -10.54 -15.51 -8.67
C GLU A 26 -11.95 -15.47 -8.10
N GLY A 27 -12.82 -16.33 -8.62
CA GLY A 27 -14.19 -16.39 -8.15
C GLY A 27 -15.00 -17.41 -8.93
N TRP A 28 -16.31 -17.20 -8.97
CA TRP A 28 -17.23 -17.99 -9.77
C TRP A 28 -18.25 -17.11 -10.49
N ILE A 29 -18.74 -17.60 -11.61
CA ILE A 29 -19.71 -16.92 -12.46
C ILE A 29 -20.59 -17.95 -13.17
N TYR A 30 -21.89 -17.72 -13.23
CA TYR A 30 -22.79 -18.54 -14.02
C TYR A 30 -23.99 -17.74 -14.54
N SER A 31 -24.61 -18.25 -15.61
CA SER A 31 -25.84 -17.69 -16.15
C SER A 31 -27.07 -18.28 -15.45
N THR A 32 -27.99 -17.43 -15.00
CA THR A 32 -29.29 -17.87 -14.45
C THR A 32 -30.24 -18.40 -15.49
N GLU A 33 -29.92 -18.24 -16.79
CA GLU A 33 -30.69 -18.77 -17.94
C GLU A 33 -30.09 -20.08 -18.47
N ASN A 34 -29.23 -20.76 -17.72
CA ASN A 34 -28.54 -21.99 -18.10
C ASN A 34 -27.71 -21.89 -19.40
N LYS A 35 -27.22 -20.71 -19.74
CA LYS A 35 -26.32 -20.50 -20.87
C LYS A 35 -24.88 -20.77 -20.47
N THR A 36 -24.10 -21.38 -21.35
CA THR A 36 -22.68 -21.59 -21.15
C THR A 36 -21.92 -20.28 -21.37
N ILE A 37 -20.98 -19.97 -20.50
CA ILE A 37 -20.08 -18.83 -20.67
C ILE A 37 -18.92 -19.26 -21.56
N ASP A 38 -18.83 -18.70 -22.76
CA ASP A 38 -17.78 -19.05 -23.73
C ASP A 38 -16.46 -18.37 -23.43
N SER A 39 -16.50 -17.08 -23.17
CA SER A 39 -15.29 -16.29 -22.94
C SER A 39 -15.57 -14.97 -22.24
N LEU A 40 -14.52 -14.43 -21.62
CA LEU A 40 -14.45 -13.05 -21.16
C LEU A 40 -13.67 -12.23 -22.19
N ILE A 41 -14.14 -11.04 -22.50
CA ILE A 41 -13.61 -10.21 -23.59
C ILE A 41 -13.34 -8.78 -23.09
N ILE A 42 -12.19 -8.23 -23.45
CA ILE A 42 -11.87 -6.79 -23.29
C ILE A 42 -11.45 -6.25 -24.66
N GLU A 43 -12.07 -5.14 -25.09
CA GLU A 43 -11.76 -4.48 -26.37
C GLU A 43 -11.75 -5.49 -27.54
N ASP A 44 -12.79 -6.33 -27.63
CA ASP A 44 -12.97 -7.36 -28.65
C ASP A 44 -11.91 -8.50 -28.65
N LYS A 45 -11.08 -8.55 -27.64
CA LYS A 45 -10.10 -9.63 -27.44
C LYS A 45 -10.52 -10.55 -26.31
N SER A 46 -10.51 -11.85 -26.59
CA SER A 46 -10.71 -12.86 -25.55
C SER A 46 -9.60 -12.80 -24.52
N ILE A 47 -9.99 -12.89 -23.25
CA ILE A 47 -9.04 -12.93 -22.11
C ILE A 47 -8.79 -14.38 -21.78
N ASP A 48 -7.52 -14.72 -21.58
CA ASP A 48 -7.14 -16.01 -21.05
C ASP A 48 -7.79 -16.23 -19.69
N THR A 49 -8.77 -17.15 -19.68
CA THR A 49 -9.54 -17.49 -18.50
C THR A 49 -9.27 -18.93 -18.12
N VAL A 50 -8.77 -19.16 -16.91
CA VAL A 50 -8.65 -20.51 -16.38
C VAL A 50 -9.96 -20.85 -15.68
N TRP A 51 -10.70 -21.79 -16.26
CA TRP A 51 -11.95 -22.29 -15.69
C TRP A 51 -11.68 -23.42 -14.72
N LYS A 52 -12.35 -23.41 -13.57
CA LYS A 52 -12.18 -24.39 -12.48
C LYS A 52 -13.53 -24.99 -12.10
N ASP A 53 -13.49 -26.27 -11.73
CA ASP A 53 -14.66 -26.92 -11.13
C ASP A 53 -14.89 -26.37 -9.71
N ARG A 54 -16.16 -26.07 -9.42
CA ARG A 54 -16.60 -25.53 -8.12
C ARG A 54 -17.86 -26.29 -7.65
N PRO A 55 -17.69 -27.56 -7.25
CA PRO A 55 -18.82 -28.37 -6.74
C PRO A 55 -19.46 -27.76 -5.49
N ASP A 56 -18.69 -27.03 -4.68
CA ASP A 56 -19.17 -26.29 -3.52
C ASP A 56 -20.21 -25.20 -3.90
N VAL A 57 -19.97 -24.49 -5.00
CA VAL A 57 -20.91 -23.48 -5.53
C VAL A 57 -22.17 -24.14 -6.06
N VAL A 58 -22.03 -25.23 -6.80
CA VAL A 58 -23.16 -26.00 -7.33
C VAL A 58 -24.04 -26.55 -6.22
N GLU A 59 -23.43 -27.11 -5.16
CA GLU A 59 -24.12 -27.60 -3.98
C GLU A 59 -24.87 -26.48 -3.24
N TYR A 60 -24.22 -25.31 -3.06
CA TYR A 60 -24.83 -24.14 -2.44
C TYR A 60 -26.14 -23.72 -3.14
N PHE A 61 -26.16 -23.75 -4.48
CA PHE A 61 -27.33 -23.40 -5.28
C PHE A 61 -28.26 -24.60 -5.57
N LYS A 62 -28.08 -25.74 -4.86
CA LYS A 62 -28.95 -26.91 -4.91
C LYS A 62 -29.23 -27.43 -6.32
N GLY A 63 -28.23 -27.50 -7.16
CA GLY A 63 -28.34 -28.02 -8.52
C GLY A 63 -29.03 -27.10 -9.54
N SER A 64 -29.27 -25.85 -9.17
CA SER A 64 -29.78 -24.84 -10.14
C SER A 64 -28.70 -24.40 -11.15
N ILE A 65 -27.46 -24.87 -11.00
CA ILE A 65 -26.33 -24.58 -11.89
C ILE A 65 -26.09 -25.81 -12.78
N PRO A 66 -26.09 -25.66 -14.12
CA PRO A 66 -26.02 -26.79 -15.05
C PRO A 66 -24.61 -27.41 -15.17
N SER A 67 -23.58 -26.77 -14.66
CA SER A 67 -22.18 -27.22 -14.80
C SER A 67 -21.39 -26.95 -13.55
N ASN A 68 -20.45 -27.83 -13.21
CA ASN A 68 -19.47 -27.61 -12.14
C ASN A 68 -18.41 -26.57 -12.52
N LYS A 69 -18.23 -26.31 -13.81
CA LYS A 69 -17.20 -25.43 -14.38
C LYS A 69 -17.58 -23.95 -14.32
N VAL A 70 -17.82 -23.45 -13.13
CA VAL A 70 -18.24 -22.06 -12.87
C VAL A 70 -17.16 -21.20 -12.19
N GLY A 71 -16.10 -21.82 -11.70
CA GLY A 71 -14.96 -21.09 -11.16
C GLY A 71 -14.10 -20.47 -12.26
N PHE A 72 -13.60 -19.27 -12.03
CA PHE A 72 -12.70 -18.60 -12.97
C PHE A 72 -11.47 -18.02 -12.26
N THR A 73 -10.38 -17.95 -13.01
CA THR A 73 -9.20 -17.14 -12.70
C THR A 73 -8.86 -16.34 -13.95
N ILE A 74 -8.81 -15.02 -13.83
CA ILE A 74 -8.37 -14.10 -14.88
C ILE A 74 -7.26 -13.21 -14.37
N THR A 75 -6.26 -12.95 -15.22
CA THR A 75 -5.17 -12.01 -14.92
C THR A 75 -5.16 -10.91 -15.96
N LEU A 76 -5.31 -9.67 -15.52
CA LEU A 76 -5.36 -8.48 -16.35
C LEU A 76 -4.15 -7.61 -16.13
N GLN A 77 -3.63 -7.00 -17.19
CA GLN A 77 -2.72 -5.87 -17.07
C GLN A 77 -3.45 -4.69 -16.42
N ASN A 78 -2.82 -3.96 -15.50
CA ASN A 78 -3.49 -2.90 -14.73
C ASN A 78 -4.06 -1.78 -15.61
N ASN A 79 -3.47 -1.51 -16.79
CA ASN A 79 -4.02 -0.56 -17.76
C ASN A 79 -5.36 -1.01 -18.38
N LEU A 80 -5.69 -2.30 -18.32
CA LEU A 80 -6.96 -2.85 -18.80
C LEU A 80 -8.09 -2.73 -17.77
N LEU A 81 -7.79 -2.45 -16.50
CA LEU A 81 -8.80 -2.29 -15.43
C LEU A 81 -9.74 -1.10 -15.67
N SER A 82 -9.37 -0.17 -16.52
CA SER A 82 -10.22 0.97 -16.93
C SER A 82 -11.08 0.68 -18.15
N LYS A 83 -10.94 -0.50 -18.76
CA LYS A 83 -11.66 -0.91 -19.97
C LYS A 83 -12.92 -1.70 -19.64
N ASN A 84 -13.77 -1.88 -20.62
CA ASN A 84 -14.97 -2.70 -20.48
C ASN A 84 -14.62 -4.18 -20.55
N LEU A 85 -15.04 -4.96 -19.56
CA LEU A 85 -14.99 -6.40 -19.57
C LEU A 85 -16.37 -6.94 -19.95
N CYS A 86 -16.42 -7.75 -20.98
CA CYS A 86 -17.65 -8.31 -21.52
C CYS A 86 -17.67 -9.82 -21.32
N ILE A 87 -18.86 -10.36 -21.05
CA ILE A 87 -19.09 -11.80 -20.93
C ILE A 87 -19.82 -12.26 -22.18
N LYS A 88 -19.27 -13.25 -22.87
CA LYS A 88 -19.89 -13.88 -24.03
C LYS A 88 -20.55 -15.20 -23.63
N PHE A 89 -21.80 -15.35 -24.00
CA PHE A 89 -22.60 -16.55 -23.79
C PHE A 89 -22.97 -17.17 -25.14
N ASP A 90 -23.02 -18.52 -25.25
CA ASP A 90 -23.57 -19.32 -26.34
C ASP A 90 -24.02 -18.50 -27.57
N ASN A 91 -23.18 -18.24 -28.52
CA ASN A 91 -23.48 -17.54 -29.76
C ASN A 91 -24.31 -16.24 -29.67
N SER A 92 -24.56 -15.73 -28.47
CA SER A 92 -25.20 -14.43 -28.25
C SER A 92 -24.19 -13.39 -27.83
N ASN A 93 -24.18 -12.25 -28.50
CA ASN A 93 -23.32 -11.09 -28.16
C ASN A 93 -23.94 -10.27 -27.01
N THR A 94 -24.20 -10.89 -25.89
CA THR A 94 -24.65 -10.13 -24.73
C THR A 94 -23.42 -9.54 -24.03
N VAL A 95 -23.17 -8.28 -24.31
CA VAL A 95 -22.05 -7.51 -23.76
C VAL A 95 -22.48 -6.95 -22.42
N PHE A 96 -21.79 -7.32 -21.35
CA PHE A 96 -21.96 -6.73 -20.04
C PHE A 96 -20.77 -5.81 -19.74
N ASP A 97 -21.07 -4.57 -19.41
CA ASP A 97 -20.04 -3.68 -18.86
C ASP A 97 -19.73 -4.07 -17.40
N LEU A 98 -18.68 -4.86 -17.24
CA LEU A 98 -18.15 -5.21 -15.92
C LEU A 98 -17.10 -4.20 -15.39
N THR A 99 -16.81 -3.16 -16.17
CA THR A 99 -15.75 -2.21 -15.76
C THR A 99 -16.09 -1.52 -14.44
N SER A 100 -17.33 -1.08 -14.31
CA SER A 100 -17.80 -0.47 -13.06
C SER A 100 -17.77 -1.47 -11.92
N LEU A 101 -18.13 -2.72 -12.18
CA LEU A 101 -18.10 -3.80 -11.22
C LEU A 101 -16.68 -4.16 -10.79
N LEU A 102 -15.77 -4.34 -11.75
CA LEU A 102 -14.37 -4.62 -11.46
C LEU A 102 -13.70 -3.45 -10.75
N LYS A 103 -14.03 -2.22 -11.12
CA LYS A 103 -13.59 -1.02 -10.37
C LYS A 103 -14.12 -1.02 -8.95
N GLU A 104 -15.39 -1.36 -8.75
CA GLU A 104 -15.98 -1.47 -7.42
C GLU A 104 -15.37 -2.63 -6.64
N ILE A 105 -15.15 -3.78 -7.27
CA ILE A 105 -14.49 -4.94 -6.66
C ILE A 105 -13.05 -4.61 -6.32
N VAL A 106 -12.27 -4.01 -7.24
CA VAL A 106 -10.90 -3.56 -6.96
C VAL A 106 -10.90 -2.49 -5.88
N SER A 107 -11.80 -1.52 -5.93
CA SER A 107 -11.91 -0.51 -4.88
C SER A 107 -12.33 -1.09 -3.54
N LYS A 108 -13.08 -2.17 -3.53
CA LYS A 108 -13.57 -2.84 -2.33
C LYS A 108 -12.69 -4.00 -1.87
N SER A 109 -12.18 -4.85 -2.75
CA SER A 109 -11.53 -6.12 -2.40
C SER A 109 -10.07 -6.01 -2.07
N GLY A 110 -9.36 -5.10 -2.68
CA GLY A 110 -7.96 -4.86 -2.32
C GLY A 110 -7.86 -4.02 -1.05
N PHE A 111 -8.97 -3.36 -0.66
CA PHE A 111 -8.85 -2.16 0.11
C PHE A 111 -10.10 -1.86 0.94
N ASN A 112 -11.00 -2.82 1.03
CA ASN A 112 -12.15 -2.70 1.88
C ASN A 112 -11.82 -3.14 3.29
N GLY A 113 -11.57 -2.16 4.05
CA GLY A 113 -11.68 -2.26 5.47
C GLY A 113 -10.35 -2.27 6.16
N ASP A 114 -9.40 -2.98 5.69
CA ASP A 114 -8.12 -2.99 6.38
C ASP A 114 -7.16 -2.10 5.61
N ASP A 115 -7.17 -0.82 5.95
CA ASP A 115 -6.04 0.03 5.66
C ASP A 115 -4.81 -0.70 6.18
N LYS A 116 -3.90 -1.06 5.27
CA LYS A 116 -2.70 -1.77 5.68
C LYS A 116 -1.91 -0.83 6.57
N ASP A 117 -1.72 -1.23 7.79
CA ASP A 117 -0.99 -0.41 8.75
C ASP A 117 0.51 -0.40 8.48
N LEU A 118 1.02 -1.47 7.86
CA LEU A 118 2.43 -1.63 7.54
C LEU A 118 2.62 -2.49 6.30
N ILE A 119 3.46 -2.03 5.36
CA ILE A 119 3.90 -2.76 4.18
C ILE A 119 5.43 -2.68 4.09
N VAL A 120 6.08 -3.80 3.91
CA VAL A 120 7.55 -3.89 3.72
C VAL A 120 7.83 -4.59 2.40
N VAL A 121 8.63 -3.98 1.54
CA VAL A 121 9.00 -4.52 0.22
C VAL A 121 10.50 -4.38 0.03
N ASP A 122 11.18 -5.50 -0.12
CA ASP A 122 12.61 -5.50 -0.45
C ASP A 122 12.84 -5.28 -1.95
N ASN A 123 14.03 -4.80 -2.31
CA ASN A 123 14.45 -4.56 -3.69
C ASN A 123 13.54 -3.57 -4.44
N PHE A 124 13.20 -2.45 -3.80
CA PHE A 124 12.28 -1.47 -4.36
C PHE A 124 12.82 -0.83 -5.66
N TYR A 125 14.03 -0.30 -5.65
CA TYR A 125 14.65 0.23 -6.87
C TYR A 125 15.36 -0.86 -7.65
N ALA A 126 15.28 -0.83 -8.97
CA ALA A 126 16.04 -1.75 -9.84
C ALA A 126 17.57 -1.48 -9.80
N LYS A 127 17.94 -0.23 -9.53
CA LYS A 127 19.34 0.21 -9.46
C LYS A 127 19.53 1.17 -8.28
N PRO A 128 19.49 0.66 -7.03
CA PRO A 128 19.52 1.50 -5.83
C PRO A 128 20.81 2.31 -5.70
N ASP A 129 21.95 1.75 -6.12
CA ASP A 129 23.25 2.44 -6.07
C ASP A 129 23.23 3.73 -6.91
N MET A 130 22.65 3.67 -8.11
CA MET A 130 22.53 4.86 -8.96
C MET A 130 21.64 5.93 -8.33
N VAL A 131 20.56 5.52 -7.63
CA VAL A 131 19.67 6.46 -6.93
C VAL A 131 20.41 7.13 -5.77
N ARG A 132 21.15 6.32 -4.99
CA ARG A 132 21.96 6.81 -3.87
C ARG A 132 23.09 7.74 -4.35
N GLU A 133 23.87 7.32 -5.35
CA GLU A 133 24.97 8.11 -5.91
C GLU A 133 24.47 9.45 -6.48
N TYR A 134 23.36 9.44 -7.20
CA TYR A 134 22.74 10.66 -7.68
C TYR A 134 22.37 11.60 -6.52
N ALA A 135 21.71 11.07 -5.50
CA ALA A 135 21.29 11.89 -4.38
C ALA A 135 22.49 12.49 -3.62
N MET A 136 23.57 11.73 -3.44
CA MET A 136 24.75 12.18 -2.71
C MET A 136 25.60 13.17 -3.49
N ASN A 137 25.66 13.06 -4.81
CA ASN A 137 26.58 13.85 -5.64
C ASN A 137 25.91 15.07 -6.26
N GLU A 138 24.59 15.01 -6.54
CA GLU A 138 23.90 16.01 -7.32
C GLU A 138 22.92 16.86 -6.48
N LEU A 139 22.63 16.46 -5.23
CA LEU A 139 21.69 17.18 -4.38
C LEU A 139 22.38 17.86 -3.22
N GLU A 140 21.90 19.06 -2.89
CA GLU A 140 22.30 19.78 -1.68
C GLU A 140 21.37 19.42 -0.53
N PHE A 141 21.93 19.33 0.69
CA PHE A 141 21.20 18.99 1.90
C PHE A 141 21.25 20.14 2.91
N THR A 142 20.12 20.38 3.57
CA THR A 142 20.00 21.39 4.60
C THR A 142 19.27 20.86 5.83
N SER A 143 19.63 21.38 6.99
CA SER A 143 18.93 21.16 8.27
C SER A 143 17.76 22.15 8.42
N SER A 144 16.79 21.77 9.23
CA SER A 144 15.64 22.61 9.58
C SER A 144 15.13 22.26 10.97
N ASP A 145 14.46 23.18 11.63
CA ASP A 145 13.78 22.93 12.90
C ASP A 145 12.57 21.98 12.78
N TYR A 146 12.05 21.79 11.55
CA TYR A 146 10.86 20.99 11.29
C TYR A 146 11.13 19.50 11.08
N HIS A 147 12.40 19.10 10.93
CA HIS A 147 12.77 17.69 10.75
C HIS A 147 14.15 17.41 11.37
N LYS A 148 14.43 16.15 11.65
CA LYS A 148 15.74 15.72 12.12
C LYS A 148 16.66 15.45 10.95
N GLY A 149 17.97 15.56 11.20
CA GLY A 149 18.99 15.39 10.16
C GLY A 149 18.92 16.48 9.08
N GLN A 150 19.34 16.11 7.89
CA GLN A 150 19.33 16.99 6.72
C GLN A 150 18.50 16.40 5.60
N ARG A 151 17.78 17.26 4.89
CA ARG A 151 16.96 16.91 3.72
C ARG A 151 17.50 17.55 2.46
N SER A 152 17.33 16.85 1.34
CA SER A 152 17.64 17.41 0.03
C SER A 152 16.77 18.63 -0.28
N ASN A 153 17.39 19.67 -0.85
CA ASN A 153 16.70 20.91 -1.26
C ASN A 153 15.82 20.67 -2.48
N SER A 154 16.12 19.65 -3.25
CA SER A 154 15.39 19.27 -4.45
C SER A 154 14.80 17.87 -4.30
N ARG A 155 13.73 17.63 -5.04
CA ARG A 155 13.05 16.34 -5.10
C ARG A 155 13.54 15.56 -6.31
N PHE A 156 13.66 14.26 -6.14
CA PHE A 156 13.95 13.35 -7.24
C PHE A 156 12.98 12.17 -7.18
N ILE A 157 12.21 12.01 -8.23
CA ILE A 157 11.22 10.94 -8.35
C ILE A 157 11.40 10.32 -9.73
N LEU A 158 11.73 9.03 -9.74
CA LEU A 158 11.78 8.26 -10.99
C LEU A 158 10.39 8.10 -11.60
N ASP A 159 10.32 8.17 -12.94
CA ASP A 159 9.09 7.90 -13.66
C ASP A 159 8.53 6.52 -13.28
N GLY A 160 7.21 6.45 -13.09
CA GLY A 160 6.54 5.24 -12.66
C GLY A 160 6.57 4.95 -11.15
N THR A 161 7.26 5.77 -10.34
CA THR A 161 7.31 5.57 -8.88
C THR A 161 5.92 5.67 -8.25
N LYS A 162 5.11 6.64 -8.65
CA LYS A 162 3.74 6.80 -8.14
C LYS A 162 2.91 5.55 -8.43
N GLU A 163 2.90 5.11 -9.66
CA GLU A 163 2.14 3.94 -10.13
C GLU A 163 2.59 2.66 -9.41
N LYS A 164 3.89 2.52 -9.17
CA LYS A 164 4.43 1.41 -8.39
C LYS A 164 3.95 1.45 -6.94
N LEU A 165 3.98 2.61 -6.30
CA LEU A 165 3.46 2.78 -4.94
C LEU A 165 1.95 2.55 -4.88
N GLU A 166 1.17 3.05 -5.85
CA GLU A 166 -0.27 2.78 -5.96
C GLU A 166 -0.57 1.28 -6.09
N THR A 167 0.26 0.56 -6.85
CA THR A 167 0.15 -0.89 -6.99
C THR A 167 0.42 -1.61 -5.67
N ILE A 168 1.47 -1.21 -4.95
CA ILE A 168 1.85 -1.79 -3.66
C ILE A 168 0.80 -1.48 -2.58
N LEU A 169 0.36 -0.24 -2.50
CA LEU A 169 -0.71 0.20 -1.59
C LEU A 169 -2.04 -0.40 -1.98
N GLY A 170 -2.23 -0.55 -3.30
CA GLY A 170 -3.46 -0.86 -3.91
C GLY A 170 -4.52 0.22 -3.80
N LYS A 171 -4.12 1.41 -3.64
CA LYS A 171 -4.96 2.61 -3.57
C LYS A 171 -4.37 3.69 -4.45
N ARG A 172 -5.24 4.55 -4.99
CA ARG A 172 -4.77 5.74 -5.69
C ARG A 172 -4.20 6.76 -4.70
N ILE A 173 -3.06 7.32 -5.05
CA ILE A 173 -2.45 8.42 -4.31
C ILE A 173 -3.02 9.72 -4.87
N THR A 174 -3.83 10.40 -4.09
CA THR A 174 -4.54 11.63 -4.50
C THR A 174 -3.71 12.88 -4.31
N ASN A 175 -2.82 12.91 -3.33
CA ASN A 175 -1.97 14.04 -2.98
C ASN A 175 -0.50 13.78 -3.29
N TRP A 176 -0.16 13.61 -4.58
CA TRP A 176 1.20 13.31 -5.00
C TRP A 176 2.09 14.54 -5.16
N ASN A 177 1.58 15.57 -5.85
CA ASN A 177 2.34 16.77 -6.23
C ASN A 177 2.08 17.97 -5.32
N ASN A 178 1.44 17.76 -4.18
CA ASN A 178 1.15 18.87 -3.28
C ASN A 178 2.44 19.35 -2.60
N GLY A 179 2.79 20.63 -2.77
CA GLY A 179 4.06 21.21 -2.34
C GLY A 179 4.41 21.09 -0.85
N GLY A 180 3.44 20.73 -0.01
CA GLY A 180 3.63 20.55 1.43
C GLY A 180 4.21 19.19 1.87
N TYR A 181 4.28 18.21 0.95
CA TYR A 181 4.77 16.87 1.28
C TYR A 181 6.20 16.62 0.82
N ALA A 182 6.91 15.75 1.52
CA ALA A 182 8.30 15.40 1.27
C ALA A 182 8.47 14.28 0.21
N ASN A 183 7.53 14.13 -0.74
CA ASN A 183 7.63 13.12 -1.78
C ASN A 183 8.89 13.34 -2.64
N GLY A 184 9.75 12.33 -2.72
CA GLY A 184 11.01 12.39 -3.47
C GLY A 184 12.12 13.20 -2.83
N VAL A 185 11.97 13.55 -1.56
CA VAL A 185 13.03 14.17 -0.75
C VAL A 185 13.88 13.06 -0.13
N PHE A 186 15.19 13.19 -0.24
CA PHE A 186 16.13 12.34 0.50
C PHE A 186 16.45 12.96 1.85
N GLN A 187 16.74 12.12 2.82
CA GLN A 187 17.11 12.55 4.16
C GLN A 187 18.21 11.66 4.73
N PHE A 188 19.14 12.27 5.45
CA PHE A 188 20.07 11.51 6.29
C PHE A 188 20.07 12.04 7.71
N CYS A 189 20.28 11.12 8.65
CA CYS A 189 20.37 11.41 10.07
C CYS A 189 21.61 10.74 10.65
N THR A 190 22.45 11.53 11.33
CA THR A 190 23.68 11.12 12.01
C THR A 190 23.40 10.69 13.44
N ALA A 191 24.35 10.02 14.08
CA ALA A 191 24.20 9.45 15.43
C ALA A 191 23.87 10.46 16.53
N ASP A 192 24.19 11.73 16.34
CA ASP A 192 23.91 12.82 17.28
C ASP A 192 22.47 13.32 17.28
N GLN A 193 21.65 12.89 16.32
CA GLN A 193 20.27 13.32 16.21
C GLN A 193 19.38 12.64 17.25
N PRO A 194 18.49 13.39 17.92
CA PRO A 194 17.56 12.78 18.88
C PRO A 194 16.44 12.01 18.17
N ILE A 195 16.06 10.88 18.75
CA ILE A 195 14.88 10.13 18.33
C ILE A 195 13.63 10.89 18.75
N VAL A 196 12.64 10.97 17.85
CA VAL A 196 11.35 11.64 18.09
C VAL A 196 10.23 10.63 17.86
N TYR A 197 9.41 10.42 18.86
CA TYR A 197 8.20 9.60 18.81
C TYR A 197 7.04 10.48 18.34
N HIS A 198 6.45 10.20 17.19
CA HIS A 198 5.46 11.09 16.59
C HIS A 198 4.48 10.35 15.69
N VAL A 199 3.46 11.07 15.25
CA VAL A 199 2.57 10.72 14.15
C VAL A 199 2.67 11.78 13.07
N ASP A 200 2.40 11.41 11.82
CA ASP A 200 2.40 12.35 10.70
C ASP A 200 0.98 12.76 10.30
N SER A 201 0.87 13.87 9.56
CA SER A 201 -0.42 14.42 9.14
C SER A 201 -1.02 13.78 7.90
N GLN A 202 -0.21 13.16 7.04
CA GLN A 202 -0.68 12.44 5.85
C GLN A 202 -1.24 11.07 6.21
N MET A 203 -1.94 10.42 5.28
CA MET A 203 -2.51 9.09 5.51
C MET A 203 -1.44 8.00 5.59
N TYR A 204 -0.46 8.05 4.69
CA TYR A 204 0.66 7.12 4.66
C TYR A 204 1.98 7.88 4.63
N ALA A 205 2.96 7.35 5.33
CA ALA A 205 4.36 7.69 5.17
C ALA A 205 5.08 6.53 4.48
N ALA A 206 6.08 6.86 3.66
CA ALA A 206 6.89 5.88 2.98
C ALA A 206 8.36 6.32 2.97
N MET A 207 9.26 5.37 3.11
CA MET A 207 10.70 5.59 2.97
C MET A 207 11.38 4.38 2.35
N VAL A 208 12.49 4.62 1.65
CA VAL A 208 13.36 3.56 1.14
C VAL A 208 14.73 3.71 1.78
N TYR A 209 15.19 2.68 2.50
CA TYR A 209 16.52 2.71 3.10
C TYR A 209 17.61 2.60 2.04
N LEU A 210 18.56 3.51 2.07
CA LEU A 210 19.61 3.64 1.05
C LEU A 210 21.04 3.66 1.63
N THR A 211 21.24 3.23 2.87
CA THR A 211 22.59 3.00 3.41
C THR A 211 22.96 1.54 3.22
N PRO A 212 23.97 1.22 2.40
CA PRO A 212 24.52 -0.13 2.31
C PRO A 212 25.07 -0.55 3.69
N ASP A 213 24.96 -1.83 4.02
CA ASP A 213 25.51 -2.42 5.26
C ASP A 213 25.08 -1.70 6.56
N ALA A 214 23.92 -1.03 6.53
CA ALA A 214 23.37 -0.39 7.73
C ALA A 214 23.16 -1.42 8.85
N PRO A 215 23.41 -1.05 10.13
CA PRO A 215 23.05 -1.93 11.23
C PRO A 215 21.55 -2.26 11.21
N PRO A 216 21.15 -3.54 11.16
CA PRO A 216 19.73 -3.91 10.91
C PRO A 216 18.75 -3.32 11.95
N GLN A 217 19.19 -3.10 13.17
CA GLN A 217 18.38 -2.53 14.25
C GLN A 217 18.09 -1.03 14.10
N THR A 218 18.70 -0.34 13.13
CA THR A 218 18.58 1.12 12.95
C THR A 218 17.44 1.52 12.02
N GLY A 219 16.39 0.76 12.00
CA GLY A 219 15.24 0.95 11.11
C GLY A 219 14.17 1.90 11.64
N THR A 220 12.93 1.50 11.50
CA THR A 220 11.75 2.23 11.99
C THR A 220 10.91 1.29 12.81
N ALA A 221 10.35 1.77 13.92
CA ALA A 221 9.47 0.95 14.74
C ALA A 221 8.16 1.68 15.04
N MET A 222 7.12 0.86 15.31
CA MET A 222 5.83 1.32 15.78
C MET A 222 5.77 1.17 17.30
N TYR A 223 5.08 2.11 17.93
CA TYR A 223 5.03 2.21 19.37
C TYR A 223 3.63 2.40 19.89
N ARG A 224 3.44 2.15 21.18
CA ARG A 224 2.27 2.60 21.93
C ARG A 224 2.71 3.36 23.19
N SER A 225 1.87 4.29 23.61
CA SER A 225 2.09 4.99 24.89
C SER A 225 1.92 4.01 26.05
N LYS A 226 2.87 3.96 26.96
CA LYS A 226 2.75 3.17 28.21
C LYS A 226 1.70 3.74 29.16
N VAL A 227 1.36 5.02 29.02
CA VAL A 227 0.37 5.69 29.87
C VAL A 227 -1.04 5.37 29.45
N THR A 228 -1.33 5.47 28.13
CA THR A 228 -2.70 5.30 27.61
C THR A 228 -2.94 3.97 26.92
N GLY A 229 -1.89 3.23 26.57
CA GLY A 229 -1.97 2.02 25.75
C GLY A 229 -2.28 2.29 24.27
N ILE A 230 -2.43 3.55 23.86
CA ILE A 230 -2.81 3.94 22.51
C ILE A 230 -1.58 3.88 21.59
N SER A 231 -1.74 3.28 20.40
CA SER A 231 -0.70 3.15 19.38
C SER A 231 -0.95 4.01 18.15
N SER A 232 -2.17 4.47 17.92
CA SER A 232 -2.50 5.30 16.77
C SER A 232 -3.44 6.44 17.13
N PHE A 233 -3.29 7.57 16.44
CA PHE A 233 -4.17 8.71 16.61
C PHE A 233 -5.47 8.52 15.79
N PRO A 234 -6.65 8.46 16.44
CA PRO A 234 -7.91 8.29 15.76
C PRO A 234 -8.37 9.61 15.11
N GLY A 235 -8.09 9.82 13.86
CA GLY A 235 -8.58 10.99 13.14
C GLY A 235 -7.63 11.51 12.10
N GLN A 236 -8.17 11.88 10.95
CA GLN A 236 -7.36 12.43 9.84
C GLN A 236 -7.27 13.96 9.87
N GLU A 237 -8.12 14.64 10.61
CA GLU A 237 -8.35 16.09 10.42
C GLU A 237 -7.53 17.01 11.31
N SER A 238 -6.89 16.56 12.39
CA SER A 238 -6.15 17.45 13.30
C SER A 238 -4.81 16.93 13.83
N ARG A 239 -4.06 16.21 13.00
CA ARG A 239 -2.71 15.73 13.39
C ARG A 239 -1.68 16.87 13.55
N MET A 240 -2.05 18.10 13.23
CA MET A 240 -1.17 19.27 13.27
C MET A 240 -1.25 20.08 14.57
N GLY A 241 -1.95 19.60 15.59
CA GLY A 241 -2.11 20.30 16.84
C GLY A 241 -1.62 19.55 18.07
N ASN A 242 -1.86 20.12 19.24
CA ASN A 242 -1.56 19.47 20.53
C ASN A 242 -2.48 18.26 20.83
N GLU A 243 -3.51 18.04 20.03
CA GLU A 243 -4.50 16.99 20.25
C GLU A 243 -3.93 15.57 20.20
N TYR A 244 -3.00 15.33 19.28
CA TYR A 244 -2.33 14.02 19.25
C TYR A 244 -1.45 13.81 20.48
N VAL A 245 -0.83 14.88 20.96
CA VAL A 245 -0.02 14.87 22.18
C VAL A 245 -0.88 14.47 23.36
N ASP A 246 -2.06 15.09 23.51
CA ASP A 246 -3.00 14.80 24.60
C ASP A 246 -3.53 13.36 24.54
N THR A 247 -3.75 12.84 23.34
CA THR A 247 -4.19 11.45 23.13
C THR A 247 -3.17 10.44 23.69
N PHE A 248 -1.89 10.64 23.40
CA PHE A 248 -0.85 9.71 23.86
C PHE A 248 -0.44 9.92 25.31
N ARG A 249 -0.42 11.15 25.79
CA ARG A 249 -0.01 11.46 27.14
C ARG A 249 -1.09 11.22 28.20
N GLY A 250 -2.37 11.26 27.83
CA GLY A 250 -3.46 11.17 28.78
C GLY A 250 -3.31 12.19 29.92
N ASN A 251 -3.28 11.70 31.15
CA ASN A 251 -3.10 12.55 32.34
C ASN A 251 -1.64 12.87 32.68
N ASN A 252 -0.66 12.31 31.96
CA ASN A 252 0.77 12.57 32.17
C ASN A 252 1.22 13.84 31.46
N LYS A 253 1.10 14.99 32.13
CA LYS A 253 1.46 16.29 31.57
C LYS A 253 2.98 16.45 31.27
N GLU A 254 3.80 15.58 31.84
CA GLU A 254 5.27 15.58 31.67
C GLU A 254 5.75 14.61 30.59
N MET A 255 4.81 13.99 29.84
CA MET A 255 5.21 13.10 28.76
C MET A 255 6.09 13.83 27.74
N ASN A 256 7.26 13.24 27.48
CA ASN A 256 8.25 13.76 26.56
C ASN A 256 8.41 12.83 25.37
N PHE A 257 8.11 13.31 24.17
CA PHE A 257 8.19 12.56 22.92
C PHE A 257 9.64 12.30 22.43
N TYR A 258 10.63 12.70 23.22
CA TYR A 258 12.04 12.33 23.05
C TYR A 258 12.50 11.25 24.03
N ASP A 259 11.66 10.88 24.99
CA ASP A 259 11.98 9.89 26.02
C ASP A 259 11.37 8.51 25.68
N GLY A 260 12.18 7.64 25.10
CA GLY A 260 11.77 6.28 24.73
C GLY A 260 11.29 5.41 25.89
N THR A 261 11.59 5.77 27.14
CA THR A 261 11.12 5.00 28.30
C THR A 261 9.62 5.08 28.50
N GLN A 262 8.97 6.07 27.89
CA GLN A 262 7.52 6.31 27.98
C GLN A 262 6.71 5.55 26.93
N PHE A 263 7.40 4.91 25.98
CA PHE A 263 6.79 4.19 24.88
C PHE A 263 7.18 2.72 24.91
N GLU A 264 6.27 1.88 24.44
CA GLU A 264 6.51 0.45 24.26
C GLU A 264 6.53 0.16 22.77
N LYS A 265 7.61 -0.48 22.31
CA LYS A 265 7.76 -0.91 20.92
C LYS A 265 6.82 -2.09 20.66
N ILE A 266 5.98 -1.99 19.62
CA ILE A 266 5.02 -3.02 19.23
C ILE A 266 5.36 -3.68 17.91
N ASP A 267 6.15 -3.01 17.06
CA ASP A 267 6.64 -3.56 15.80
C ASP A 267 8.02 -2.99 15.49
N ASP A 268 8.85 -3.72 14.74
CA ASP A 268 10.23 -3.36 14.44
C ASP A 268 10.62 -3.73 13.01
N ILE A 269 10.92 -2.73 12.20
CA ILE A 269 11.27 -2.90 10.80
C ILE A 269 12.76 -2.64 10.62
N GLY A 270 13.50 -3.69 10.28
CA GLY A 270 14.97 -3.61 10.09
C GLY A 270 15.36 -2.69 8.93
N ASN A 271 16.48 -1.97 9.13
CA ASN A 271 17.12 -1.20 8.07
C ASN A 271 17.85 -2.16 7.11
N VAL A 272 17.26 -2.40 5.98
CA VAL A 272 17.81 -3.23 4.91
C VAL A 272 17.95 -2.37 3.66
N TYR A 273 19.12 -2.40 3.04
CA TYR A 273 19.38 -1.64 1.83
C TYR A 273 18.33 -1.88 0.75
N ASN A 274 17.81 -0.84 0.13
CA ASN A 274 16.76 -0.88 -0.89
C ASN A 274 15.42 -1.46 -0.42
N ARG A 275 15.14 -1.41 0.89
CA ARG A 275 13.84 -1.77 1.46
C ARG A 275 12.93 -0.56 1.50
N LEU A 276 11.76 -0.68 0.87
CA LEU A 276 10.65 0.24 1.04
C LEU A 276 9.84 -0.16 2.28
N VAL A 277 9.55 0.82 3.10
CA VAL A 277 8.59 0.72 4.20
C VAL A 277 7.47 1.72 3.97
N ILE A 278 6.22 1.28 3.99
CA ILE A 278 5.04 2.13 3.96
C ILE A 278 4.23 1.83 5.20
N PHE A 279 3.80 2.84 5.91
CA PHE A 279 2.96 2.65 7.11
C PHE A 279 1.86 3.70 7.21
N ASN A 280 0.79 3.34 7.89
CA ASN A 280 -0.26 4.28 8.29
C ASN A 280 0.35 5.30 9.26
N SER A 281 0.46 6.54 8.81
CA SER A 281 1.18 7.58 9.52
C SER A 281 0.48 8.08 10.78
N SER A 282 -0.77 7.63 11.03
CA SER A 282 -1.44 7.85 12.32
C SER A 282 -0.88 7.00 13.45
N GLN A 283 -0.13 5.93 13.12
CA GLN A 283 0.55 5.13 14.12
C GLN A 283 1.71 5.91 14.74
N LEU A 284 1.84 5.80 16.05
CA LEU A 284 2.97 6.36 16.76
C LEU A 284 4.24 5.61 16.33
N HIS A 285 5.17 6.32 15.73
CA HIS A 285 6.38 5.74 15.18
C HIS A 285 7.62 6.57 15.47
N ALA A 286 8.78 5.94 15.32
CA ALA A 286 10.07 6.59 15.41
C ALA A 286 11.14 5.78 14.67
N ALA A 287 12.27 6.42 14.34
CA ALA A 287 13.49 5.68 14.07
C ALA A 287 13.92 4.92 15.33
N THR A 288 14.46 3.73 15.16
CA THR A 288 14.93 2.94 16.32
C THR A 288 16.28 3.41 16.82
N GLU A 289 17.14 3.83 15.89
CA GLU A 289 18.47 4.37 16.17
C GLU A 289 18.95 5.17 14.97
N TYR A 290 19.78 6.17 15.21
CA TYR A 290 20.58 6.83 14.20
C TYR A 290 22.05 6.43 14.35
N PHE A 291 22.80 6.46 13.25
CA PHE A 291 24.19 6.02 13.21
C PHE A 291 24.99 6.84 12.19
N GLY A 292 26.32 6.67 12.24
CA GLY A 292 27.24 7.41 11.38
C GLY A 292 27.38 8.89 11.76
N ASP A 293 28.24 9.58 11.06
CA ASP A 293 28.60 10.99 11.30
C ASP A 293 28.62 11.83 10.02
N ALA A 294 28.47 11.20 8.86
CA ALA A 294 28.44 11.86 7.56
C ALA A 294 27.41 11.19 6.63
N ILE A 295 27.06 11.84 5.52
CA ILE A 295 26.02 11.38 4.58
C ILE A 295 26.31 10.00 4.00
N ASP A 296 27.57 9.65 3.82
CA ASP A 296 28.01 8.38 3.23
C ASP A 296 27.85 7.19 4.17
N ASN A 297 27.87 7.41 5.48
CA ASN A 297 27.80 6.37 6.50
C ASN A 297 26.65 6.50 7.49
N ALA A 298 25.82 7.55 7.36
CA ALA A 298 24.66 7.78 8.21
C ALA A 298 23.41 7.03 7.73
N ARG A 299 22.33 7.07 8.52
CA ARG A 299 21.02 6.56 8.11
C ARG A 299 20.45 7.42 6.99
N PHE A 300 20.53 6.92 5.75
CA PHE A 300 20.11 7.59 4.52
C PHE A 300 18.88 6.93 3.92
N PHE A 301 17.88 7.71 3.54
CA PHE A 301 16.60 7.21 2.98
C PHE A 301 15.90 8.27 2.14
#